data_942aad151415801144332314fff23512
#
_entry.id   942aad151415801144332314fff23512
#
_cell.length_a   1.000
_cell.length_b   1.000
_cell.length_c   1.000
_cell.angle_alpha   90.00
_cell.angle_beta   90.00
_cell.angle_gamma   90.00
#
_symmetry.space_group_name_H-M   'P 1'
#
loop_
_entity.id
_entity.type
_entity.pdbx_description
1 polymer ?
#
loop_
_entity_poly.entity_id
_entity_poly.type
_entity_poly.pdbx_seq_one_letter_code
_entity_poly.pdbx_strand_id
1 'polypeptide(L)'
;MSAAFPYVGPKPLRHAIGAALQRVVDPELALSIVDVGLVYGVTVSDDKVHVLLTMTSAACPVTDLIIEDIERELDHVVPAGRLIQVELTWQPPWSAERMSEDAKCFMGW
;
A
#
# COMPACT_ATOMS: atom_id res chain seq x y z
N MET A 1 10.59 -8.41 9.26
CA MET A 1 11.06 -7.24 8.60
C MET A 1 10.03 -6.72 7.62
N SER A 2 9.76 -5.50 7.70
CA SER A 2 8.72 -4.94 6.87
C SER A 2 9.16 -4.87 5.42
N ALA A 3 8.21 -5.06 4.52
CA ALA A 3 8.42 -4.77 3.14
C ALA A 3 8.70 -3.29 2.98
N ALA A 4 9.56 -2.99 2.05
CA ALA A 4 9.93 -1.64 1.82
C ALA A 4 9.15 -1.08 0.64
N PHE A 5 8.76 0.15 0.77
CA PHE A 5 8.26 0.93 -0.35
C PHE A 5 8.88 2.32 -0.22
N PRO A 6 9.05 3.02 -1.34
CA PRO A 6 9.58 4.38 -1.29
C PRO A 6 8.68 5.27 -0.42
N TYR A 7 9.31 6.00 0.49
CA TYR A 7 8.58 6.88 1.38
C TYR A 7 9.27 8.23 1.45
N VAL A 8 8.50 9.30 1.28
CA VAL A 8 8.98 10.66 1.40
C VAL A 8 8.08 11.40 2.38
N GLY A 9 8.65 11.95 3.44
CA GLY A 9 7.87 12.68 4.42
C GLY A 9 8.48 12.61 5.82
N PRO A 10 7.72 13.03 6.85
CA PRO A 10 8.18 13.00 8.23
C PRO A 10 8.50 11.60 8.71
N LYS A 11 9.65 11.42 9.31
CA LYS A 11 10.08 10.10 9.80
C LYS A 11 9.12 9.50 10.84
N PRO A 12 8.56 10.30 11.77
CA PRO A 12 7.65 9.70 12.76
C PRO A 12 6.42 9.05 12.15
N LEU A 13 5.96 9.53 10.99
CA LEU A 13 4.79 8.96 10.34
C LEU A 13 5.09 7.72 9.52
N ARG A 14 6.35 7.53 9.16
CA ARG A 14 6.73 6.40 8.31
C ARG A 14 6.31 5.06 8.90
N HIS A 15 6.63 4.86 10.16
CA HIS A 15 6.29 3.60 10.83
C HIS A 15 4.78 3.40 10.95
N ALA A 16 4.08 4.45 11.36
CA ALA A 16 2.63 4.38 11.54
C ALA A 16 1.92 4.10 10.22
N ILE A 17 2.34 4.78 9.15
CA ILE A 17 1.75 4.59 7.83
C ILE A 17 2.08 3.19 7.31
N GLY A 18 3.31 2.74 7.48
CA GLY A 18 3.70 1.39 7.08
C GLY A 18 2.88 0.33 7.78
N ALA A 19 2.69 0.47 9.10
CA ALA A 19 1.87 -0.47 9.85
C ALA A 19 0.41 -0.43 9.42
N ALA A 20 -0.11 0.75 9.10
CA ALA A 20 -1.50 0.88 8.63
C ALA A 20 -1.67 0.17 7.28
N LEU A 21 -0.75 0.39 6.34
CA LEU A 21 -0.82 -0.24 5.03
C LEU A 21 -0.64 -1.75 5.13
N GLN A 22 0.16 -2.21 6.10
CA GLN A 22 0.36 -3.64 6.31
C GLN A 22 -0.95 -4.35 6.71
N ARG A 23 -1.88 -3.62 7.31
CA ARG A 23 -3.18 -4.18 7.70
C ARG A 23 -4.17 -4.29 6.55
N VAL A 24 -3.89 -3.65 5.42
CA VAL A 24 -4.76 -3.73 4.26
C VAL A 24 -4.44 -5.01 3.50
N VAL A 25 -5.43 -5.87 3.34
CA VAL A 25 -5.25 -7.21 2.76
C VAL A 25 -5.89 -7.25 1.38
N ASP A 26 -5.15 -7.82 0.41
CA ASP A 26 -5.71 -8.15 -0.90
C ASP A 26 -6.59 -9.40 -0.71
N PRO A 27 -7.91 -9.26 -0.85
CA PRO A 27 -8.80 -10.39 -0.55
C PRO A 27 -8.64 -11.58 -1.51
N GLU A 28 -8.07 -11.35 -2.69
CA GLU A 28 -7.86 -12.45 -3.64
C GLU A 28 -6.66 -13.30 -3.26
N LEU A 29 -5.65 -12.69 -2.65
CA LEU A 29 -4.42 -13.41 -2.28
C LEU A 29 -4.34 -13.69 -0.78
N ALA A 30 -5.19 -13.04 0.02
CA ALA A 30 -5.17 -13.14 1.47
C ALA A 30 -3.84 -12.68 2.07
N LEU A 31 -3.18 -11.75 1.42
CA LEU A 31 -1.90 -11.20 1.84
C LEU A 31 -2.00 -9.68 1.92
N SER A 32 -1.17 -9.09 2.78
CA SER A 32 -1.08 -7.64 2.87
C SER A 32 -0.63 -7.06 1.53
N ILE A 33 -1.21 -5.90 1.17
CA ILE A 33 -0.83 -5.22 -0.05
C ILE A 33 0.65 -4.81 -0.04
N VAL A 34 1.23 -4.61 1.14
CA VAL A 34 2.65 -4.31 1.24
C VAL A 34 3.47 -5.55 0.88
N ASP A 35 3.08 -6.71 1.37
CA ASP A 35 3.78 -7.96 1.07
C ASP A 35 3.63 -8.37 -0.39
N VAL A 36 2.49 -8.08 -0.99
CA VAL A 36 2.26 -8.36 -2.42
C VAL A 36 3.06 -7.41 -3.29
N GLY A 37 3.45 -6.25 -2.76
CA GLY A 37 4.20 -5.27 -3.52
C GLY A 37 3.33 -4.34 -4.33
N LEU A 38 2.11 -4.08 -3.87
CA LEU A 38 1.18 -3.20 -4.55
C LEU A 38 1.42 -1.73 -4.25
N VAL A 39 2.10 -1.41 -3.14
CA VAL A 39 2.37 -0.03 -2.77
C VAL A 39 3.66 0.40 -3.44
N TYR A 40 3.55 1.30 -4.40
CA TYR A 40 4.70 1.78 -5.16
C TYR A 40 5.37 2.98 -4.53
N GLY A 41 4.67 3.69 -3.66
CA GLY A 41 5.29 4.81 -2.98
C GLY A 41 4.29 5.57 -2.12
N VAL A 42 4.80 6.26 -1.11
CA VAL A 42 4.01 7.12 -0.25
C VAL A 42 4.74 8.44 -0.10
N THR A 43 4.03 9.54 -0.32
CA THR A 43 4.57 10.88 -0.14
C THR A 43 3.67 11.65 0.82
N VAL A 44 4.25 12.16 1.89
CA VAL A 44 3.50 12.91 2.90
C VAL A 44 3.96 14.37 2.85
N SER A 45 3.02 15.25 2.64
CA SER A 45 3.25 16.70 2.69
C SER A 45 2.41 17.29 3.81
N ASP A 46 2.50 18.63 3.98
CA ASP A 46 1.78 19.29 5.07
C ASP A 46 0.27 19.15 4.97
N ASP A 47 -0.25 19.02 3.76
CA ASP A 47 -1.69 19.02 3.52
C ASP A 47 -2.23 17.72 2.96
N LYS A 48 -1.38 16.75 2.62
CA LYS A 48 -1.90 15.49 2.10
C LYS A 48 -0.92 14.33 2.23
N VAL A 49 -1.50 13.13 2.15
CA VAL A 49 -0.77 11.87 2.06
C VAL A 49 -1.12 11.26 0.72
N HIS A 50 -0.14 11.06 -0.13
CA HIS A 50 -0.32 10.50 -1.47
C HIS A 50 0.23 9.08 -1.49
N VAL A 51 -0.63 8.12 -1.85
CA VAL A 51 -0.24 6.71 -1.96
C VAL A 51 -0.32 6.31 -3.43
N LEU A 52 0.80 5.85 -3.98
CA LEU A 52 0.85 5.34 -5.34
C LEU A 52 0.67 3.82 -5.27
N LEU A 53 -0.39 3.33 -5.87
CA LEU A 53 -0.83 1.94 -5.75
C LEU A 53 -0.93 1.30 -7.12
N THR A 54 -0.61 0.02 -7.20
CA THR A 54 -0.89 -0.77 -8.39
C THR A 54 -1.72 -2.00 -8.02
N MET A 55 -2.15 -2.73 -9.03
CA MET A 55 -2.89 -3.98 -8.83
C MET A 55 -2.24 -5.08 -9.66
N THR A 56 -2.51 -6.32 -9.28
CA THR A 56 -1.96 -7.47 -10.00
C THR A 56 -2.65 -7.70 -11.35
N SER A 57 -3.86 -7.19 -11.49
CA SER A 57 -4.65 -7.37 -12.71
C SER A 57 -5.54 -6.17 -12.93
N ALA A 58 -5.63 -5.72 -14.18
CA ALA A 58 -6.49 -4.60 -14.55
C ALA A 58 -7.97 -4.92 -14.35
N ALA A 59 -8.34 -6.18 -14.32
CA ALA A 59 -9.72 -6.62 -14.17
C ALA A 59 -10.09 -6.93 -12.72
N CYS A 60 -9.28 -6.48 -11.77
CA CYS A 60 -9.50 -6.78 -10.36
C CYS A 60 -10.74 -6.05 -9.82
N PRO A 61 -11.79 -6.77 -9.41
CA PRO A 61 -13.00 -6.12 -8.90
C PRO A 61 -12.85 -5.59 -7.48
N VAL A 62 -11.76 -5.92 -6.80
CA VAL A 62 -11.56 -5.52 -5.41
C VAL A 62 -10.73 -4.24 -5.27
N THR A 63 -10.38 -3.59 -6.38
CA THR A 63 -9.57 -2.37 -6.34
C THR A 63 -10.22 -1.31 -5.45
N ASP A 64 -11.51 -1.08 -5.61
CA ASP A 64 -12.20 -0.07 -4.82
C ASP A 64 -12.20 -0.40 -3.33
N LEU A 65 -12.33 -1.68 -3.00
CA LEU A 65 -12.29 -2.12 -1.60
C LEU A 65 -10.92 -1.87 -0.99
N ILE A 66 -9.86 -2.14 -1.74
CA ILE A 66 -8.50 -1.90 -1.27
C ILE A 66 -8.26 -0.41 -1.06
N ILE A 67 -8.71 0.42 -1.99
CA ILE A 67 -8.55 1.87 -1.86
C ILE A 67 -9.29 2.38 -0.62
N GLU A 68 -10.52 1.92 -0.40
CA GLU A 68 -11.30 2.32 0.77
C GLU A 68 -10.62 1.88 2.05
N ASP A 69 -10.06 0.68 2.08
CA ASP A 69 -9.35 0.19 3.25
C ASP A 69 -8.10 1.00 3.53
N ILE A 70 -7.36 1.39 2.49
CA ILE A 70 -6.19 2.24 2.64
C ILE A 70 -6.60 3.57 3.26
N GLU A 71 -7.65 4.18 2.74
CA GLU A 71 -8.12 5.48 3.25
C GLU A 71 -8.53 5.37 4.70
N ARG A 72 -9.24 4.32 5.06
CA ARG A 72 -9.71 4.13 6.43
C ARG A 72 -8.54 3.90 7.39
N GLU A 73 -7.60 3.04 7.01
CA GLU A 73 -6.47 2.74 7.88
C GLU A 73 -5.57 3.94 8.06
N LEU A 74 -5.33 4.69 7.00
CA LEU A 74 -4.48 5.87 7.09
C LEU A 74 -5.16 6.99 7.88
N ASP A 75 -6.48 7.09 7.81
CA ASP A 75 -7.21 8.10 8.54
C ASP A 75 -7.03 7.95 10.06
N HIS A 76 -6.76 6.74 10.52
CA HIS A 76 -6.53 6.47 11.94
C HIS A 76 -5.15 6.92 12.43
N VAL A 77 -4.17 7.02 11.54
CA VAL A 77 -2.78 7.27 11.95
C VAL A 77 -2.24 8.60 11.44
N VAL A 78 -2.87 9.19 10.44
CA VAL A 78 -2.43 10.46 9.86
C VAL A 78 -3.09 11.60 10.64
N PRO A 79 -2.32 12.64 11.00
CA PRO A 79 -2.92 13.79 11.70
C PRO A 79 -4.05 14.42 10.90
N ALA A 80 -5.03 14.95 11.63
CA ALA A 80 -6.17 15.63 11.01
C ALA A 80 -5.68 16.80 10.15
N GLY A 81 -6.43 17.09 9.10
CA GLY A 81 -6.12 18.20 8.20
C GLY A 81 -5.33 17.79 6.98
N ARG A 82 -4.93 16.52 6.88
CA ARG A 82 -4.26 16.03 5.67
C ARG A 82 -5.23 15.21 4.85
N LEU A 83 -5.27 15.51 3.55
CA LEU A 83 -6.08 14.74 2.61
C LEU A 83 -5.36 13.45 2.24
N ILE A 84 -6.07 12.34 2.31
CA ILE A 84 -5.51 11.05 1.91
C ILE A 84 -5.93 10.82 0.46
N GLN A 85 -4.94 10.68 -0.42
CA GLN A 85 -5.19 10.51 -1.84
C GLN A 85 -4.48 9.23 -2.32
N VAL A 86 -5.25 8.31 -2.90
CA VAL A 86 -4.70 7.08 -3.46
C VAL A 86 -4.78 7.19 -4.98
N GLU A 87 -3.62 7.05 -5.61
CA GLU A 87 -3.53 7.10 -7.06
C GLU A 87 -3.17 5.72 -7.60
N LEU A 88 -3.96 5.22 -8.54
CA LEU A 88 -3.70 3.92 -9.16
C LEU A 88 -2.80 4.11 -10.36
N THR A 89 -1.76 3.28 -10.48
CA THR A 89 -0.86 3.29 -11.62
C THR A 89 -0.62 1.88 -12.12
N TRP A 90 -0.37 1.77 -13.42
CA TRP A 90 -0.04 0.49 -14.06
C TRP A 90 1.40 0.48 -14.56
N GLN A 91 2.18 1.51 -14.20
CA GLN A 91 3.56 1.65 -14.63
C GLN A 91 4.47 1.85 -13.43
N PRO A 92 5.49 1.04 -13.27
CA PRO A 92 5.79 -0.17 -14.06
C PRO A 92 4.80 -1.29 -13.74
N PRO A 93 4.62 -2.27 -14.65
CA PRO A 93 3.68 -3.38 -14.39
C PRO A 93 4.10 -4.18 -13.16
N TRP A 94 3.13 -4.63 -12.41
CA TRP A 94 3.40 -5.49 -11.26
C TRP A 94 3.95 -6.84 -11.73
N SER A 95 4.87 -7.40 -10.94
CA SER A 95 5.34 -8.77 -11.15
C SER A 95 5.55 -9.44 -9.79
N ALA A 96 5.62 -10.76 -9.79
CA ALA A 96 5.79 -11.52 -8.56
C ALA A 96 7.10 -11.20 -7.85
N GLU A 97 8.07 -10.66 -8.56
CA GLU A 97 9.34 -10.25 -7.97
C GLU A 97 9.18 -9.14 -6.95
N ARG A 98 8.07 -8.40 -7.01
CA ARG A 98 7.80 -7.33 -6.06
C ARG A 98 7.26 -7.82 -4.73
N MET A 99 6.91 -9.10 -4.65
CA MET A 99 6.41 -9.68 -3.42
C MET A 99 7.55 -9.81 -2.41
N SER A 100 7.20 -9.69 -1.12
CA SER A 100 8.16 -9.96 -0.05
C SER A 100 8.57 -11.44 -0.08
N GLU A 101 9.70 -11.76 0.55
CA GLU A 101 10.14 -13.15 0.62
C GLU A 101 9.11 -14.02 1.33
N ASP A 102 8.52 -13.50 2.41
CA ASP A 102 7.49 -14.24 3.14
C ASP A 102 6.28 -14.50 2.27
N ALA A 103 5.86 -13.53 1.48
CA ALA A 103 4.72 -13.68 0.59
C ALA A 103 5.01 -14.71 -0.49
N LYS A 104 6.19 -14.67 -1.09
CA LYS A 104 6.58 -15.67 -2.10
C LYS A 104 6.56 -17.08 -1.50
N CYS A 105 7.08 -17.21 -0.30
CA CYS A 105 7.13 -18.49 0.38
C CYS A 105 5.71 -19.02 0.64
N PHE A 106 4.83 -18.14 1.11
CA PHE A 106 3.45 -18.49 1.38
C PHE A 106 2.72 -18.97 0.12
N MET A 107 2.97 -18.29 -1.01
CA MET A 107 2.33 -18.63 -2.27
C MET A 107 3.00 -19.81 -3.01
N GLY A 108 4.16 -20.21 -2.55
CA GLY A 108 4.91 -21.26 -3.24
C GLY A 108 5.63 -20.74 -4.49
N TRP A 109 5.90 -19.48 -4.53
CA TRP A 109 6.55 -18.83 -5.67
C TRP A 109 8.05 -18.54 -5.35
#